data_38323e31836ff23a6a0086a05f68a095
#
_entry.id   38323e31836ff23a6a0086a05f68a095
#
_cell.length_a   1.000
_cell.length_b   1.000
_cell.length_c   1.000
_cell.angle_alpha   90.00
_cell.angle_beta   90.00
_cell.angle_gamma   90.00
#
_symmetry.space_group_name_H-M   'P 1'
#
loop_
_entity.id
_entity.type
_entity.pdbx_description
1 polymer ?
#
loop_
_entity_poly.entity_id
_entity_poly.type
_entity_poly.pdbx_seq_one_letter_code
_entity_poly.pdbx_strand_id
1 'polypeptide(L)'
;MIDLSVYLVLDPDLCGGAQGMIDTTRAAVQSGVRCVQLRAPHWKKRALVECGRALKSVLSGTNAALIINDHADVCLAVNADGLHIGQDDLSPADARAIIGNDRVLGLSVSDEQELAGVDSSLIDHLGVGPIYQTSTKTDAGPELGIEGFARLAARKPCPVVAIGSVKPPIVGELMHAGADGVAVVSAICGQKNPAAAAKALVEEVARARS
;
A
#
# COMPACT_ATOMS: atom_id res chain seq x y z
N MET A 1 8.31 3.16 13.01
CA MET A 1 8.03 3.48 11.58
C MET A 1 7.96 2.16 10.83
N ILE A 2 6.95 1.94 9.97
CA ILE A 2 6.83 0.71 9.15
C ILE A 2 7.79 0.76 7.96
N ASP A 3 8.21 -0.41 7.47
CA ASP A 3 9.04 -0.51 6.27
C ASP A 3 8.14 -0.49 5.02
N LEU A 4 8.24 0.60 4.25
CA LEU A 4 7.49 0.86 3.02
C LEU A 4 8.22 0.43 1.74
N SER A 5 9.37 -0.22 1.83
CA SER A 5 10.22 -0.59 0.68
C SER A 5 9.44 -1.31 -0.41
N VAL A 6 8.71 -2.37 -0.05
CA VAL A 6 7.74 -3.04 -0.91
C VAL A 6 6.43 -3.18 -0.15
N TYR A 7 5.41 -2.53 -0.64
CA TYR A 7 4.08 -2.45 -0.05
C TYR A 7 3.10 -3.27 -0.91
N LEU A 8 2.72 -4.45 -0.43
CA LEU A 8 1.75 -5.32 -1.12
C LEU A 8 0.33 -4.85 -0.83
N VAL A 9 -0.41 -4.44 -1.85
CA VAL A 9 -1.85 -4.21 -1.77
C VAL A 9 -2.57 -5.46 -2.29
N LEU A 10 -3.33 -6.12 -1.42
CA LEU A 10 -4.05 -7.34 -1.76
C LEU A 10 -5.32 -7.03 -2.56
N ASP A 11 -5.60 -7.90 -3.52
CA ASP A 11 -6.79 -7.87 -4.34
C ASP A 11 -7.44 -9.26 -4.33
N PRO A 12 -8.72 -9.38 -3.87
CA PRO A 12 -9.37 -10.68 -3.73
C PRO A 12 -9.60 -11.39 -5.06
N ASP A 13 -9.87 -10.66 -6.14
CA ASP A 13 -10.16 -11.26 -7.45
C ASP A 13 -8.89 -11.87 -8.05
N LEU A 14 -7.78 -11.14 -7.98
CA LEU A 14 -6.48 -11.62 -8.44
C LEU A 14 -5.93 -12.77 -7.57
N CYS A 15 -6.18 -12.72 -6.27
CA CYS A 15 -5.70 -13.77 -5.35
C CYS A 15 -6.60 -15.00 -5.29
N GLY A 16 -7.82 -14.96 -5.86
CA GLY A 16 -8.80 -16.05 -5.76
C GLY A 16 -9.48 -16.13 -4.38
N GLY A 17 -9.81 -14.96 -3.79
CA GLY A 17 -10.54 -14.83 -2.53
C GLY A 17 -9.67 -14.76 -1.28
N ALA A 18 -10.29 -14.91 -0.11
CA ALA A 18 -9.64 -14.73 1.18
C ALA A 18 -8.44 -15.67 1.39
N GLN A 19 -8.61 -16.96 1.07
CA GLN A 19 -7.53 -17.94 1.26
C GLN A 19 -6.33 -17.60 0.37
N GLY A 20 -6.56 -17.23 -0.89
CA GLY A 20 -5.49 -16.83 -1.80
C GLY A 20 -4.77 -15.55 -1.34
N MET A 21 -5.47 -14.57 -0.75
CA MET A 21 -4.82 -13.40 -0.13
C MET A 21 -3.93 -13.81 1.05
N ILE A 22 -4.38 -14.73 1.89
CA ILE A 22 -3.62 -15.25 3.04
C ILE A 22 -2.34 -15.95 2.55
N ASP A 23 -2.44 -16.80 1.53
CA ASP A 23 -1.31 -17.57 0.99
C ASP A 23 -0.32 -16.65 0.24
N THR A 24 -0.83 -15.68 -0.51
CA THR A 24 -0.02 -14.63 -1.16
C THR A 24 0.74 -13.81 -0.13
N THR A 25 0.07 -13.41 0.96
CA THR A 25 0.71 -12.66 2.06
C THR A 25 1.85 -13.46 2.69
N ARG A 26 1.60 -14.73 3.01
CA ARG A 26 2.64 -15.61 3.58
C ARG A 26 3.86 -15.71 2.68
N ALA A 27 3.64 -15.97 1.39
CA ALA A 27 4.70 -16.08 0.40
C ALA A 27 5.49 -14.76 0.23
N ALA A 28 4.80 -13.63 0.18
CA ALA A 28 5.42 -12.31 0.03
C ALA A 28 6.26 -11.91 1.25
N VAL A 29 5.73 -12.11 2.47
CA VAL A 29 6.43 -11.75 3.71
C VAL A 29 7.66 -12.63 3.95
N GLN A 30 7.59 -13.93 3.63
CA GLN A 30 8.75 -14.81 3.64
C GLN A 30 9.83 -14.40 2.63
N SER A 31 9.43 -13.68 1.58
CA SER A 31 10.33 -13.15 0.55
C SER A 31 10.83 -11.72 0.80
N GLY A 32 10.49 -11.13 1.95
CA GLY A 32 11.03 -9.83 2.38
C GLY A 32 10.05 -8.66 2.35
N VAL A 33 8.81 -8.84 1.91
CA VAL A 33 7.77 -7.79 2.00
C VAL A 33 7.47 -7.50 3.49
N ARG A 34 7.34 -6.22 3.84
CA ARG A 34 7.13 -5.76 5.23
C ARG A 34 5.89 -4.89 5.43
N CYS A 35 5.18 -4.55 4.37
CA CYS A 35 3.92 -3.83 4.46
C CYS A 35 2.87 -4.52 3.58
N VAL A 36 1.72 -4.86 4.16
CA VAL A 36 0.61 -5.55 3.48
C VAL A 36 -0.69 -4.79 3.75
N GLN A 37 -1.44 -4.47 2.70
CA GLN A 37 -2.74 -3.82 2.81
C GLN A 37 -3.85 -4.79 2.41
N LEU A 38 -4.85 -4.93 3.27
CA LEU A 38 -6.11 -5.59 2.95
C LEU A 38 -7.02 -4.59 2.22
N ARG A 39 -7.19 -4.76 0.91
CA ARG A 39 -8.10 -3.99 0.07
C ARG A 39 -9.07 -4.93 -0.63
N ALA A 40 -10.36 -4.84 -0.29
CA ALA A 40 -11.44 -5.60 -0.90
C ALA A 40 -12.73 -4.75 -0.90
N PRO A 41 -12.84 -3.75 -1.80
CA PRO A 41 -13.84 -2.67 -1.74
C PRO A 41 -15.28 -3.19 -1.82
N HIS A 42 -15.50 -4.36 -2.43
CA HIS A 42 -16.84 -4.94 -2.59
C HIS A 42 -17.23 -5.91 -1.46
N TRP A 43 -16.32 -6.15 -0.51
CA TRP A 43 -16.60 -7.08 0.59
C TRP A 43 -17.40 -6.44 1.70
N LYS A 44 -18.25 -7.23 2.34
CA LYS A 44 -18.94 -6.82 3.56
C LYS A 44 -17.95 -6.77 4.73
N LYS A 45 -18.16 -5.86 5.68
CA LYS A 45 -17.25 -5.64 6.83
C LYS A 45 -16.94 -6.91 7.63
N ARG A 46 -17.90 -7.84 7.79
CA ARG A 46 -17.64 -9.13 8.45
C ARG A 46 -16.53 -9.90 7.74
N ALA A 47 -16.60 -10.03 6.42
CA ALA A 47 -15.58 -10.74 5.64
C ALA A 47 -14.21 -10.04 5.73
N LEU A 48 -14.18 -8.70 5.71
CA LEU A 48 -12.96 -7.92 5.92
C LEU A 48 -12.34 -8.20 7.29
N VAL A 49 -13.15 -8.23 8.36
CA VAL A 49 -12.69 -8.52 9.72
C VAL A 49 -12.15 -9.94 9.84
N GLU A 50 -12.87 -10.94 9.29
CA GLU A 50 -12.43 -12.34 9.31
C GLU A 50 -11.11 -12.53 8.56
N CYS A 51 -10.99 -11.98 7.35
CA CYS A 51 -9.76 -12.01 6.56
C CYS A 51 -8.63 -11.23 7.25
N GLY A 52 -8.91 -10.03 7.77
CA GLY A 52 -7.94 -9.20 8.47
C GLY A 52 -7.35 -9.89 9.71
N ARG A 53 -8.16 -10.61 10.48
CA ARG A 53 -7.70 -11.43 11.61
C ARG A 53 -6.79 -12.58 11.16
N ALA A 54 -7.14 -13.25 10.05
CA ALA A 54 -6.32 -14.32 9.49
C ALA A 54 -4.97 -13.77 8.98
N LEU A 55 -4.97 -12.62 8.29
CA LEU A 55 -3.76 -11.92 7.86
C LEU A 55 -2.89 -11.52 9.07
N LYS A 56 -3.50 -10.94 10.11
CA LYS A 56 -2.77 -10.57 11.34
C LYS A 56 -2.12 -11.80 12.00
N SER A 57 -2.79 -12.95 11.98
CA SER A 57 -2.21 -14.22 12.44
C SER A 57 -1.01 -14.66 11.62
N VAL A 58 -1.07 -14.54 10.28
CA VAL A 58 0.05 -14.85 9.38
C VAL A 58 1.25 -13.92 9.62
N LEU A 59 0.99 -12.65 9.94
CA LEU A 59 2.01 -11.64 10.19
C LEU A 59 2.60 -11.70 11.60
N SER A 60 1.96 -12.45 12.50
CA SER A 60 2.44 -12.59 13.88
C SER A 60 3.86 -13.18 13.93
N GLY A 61 4.74 -12.56 14.74
CA GLY A 61 6.14 -12.94 14.83
C GLY A 61 7.01 -12.50 13.65
N THR A 62 6.45 -11.77 12.69
CA THR A 62 7.19 -11.09 11.62
C THR A 62 7.30 -9.59 11.91
N ASN A 63 8.18 -8.90 11.19
CA ASN A 63 8.27 -7.44 11.25
C ASN A 63 7.38 -6.76 10.18
N ALA A 64 6.39 -7.47 9.64
CA ALA A 64 5.49 -6.93 8.62
C ALA A 64 4.24 -6.32 9.24
N ALA A 65 3.83 -5.15 8.74
CA ALA A 65 2.64 -4.43 9.15
C ALA A 65 1.41 -4.80 8.32
N LEU A 66 0.23 -4.82 8.96
CA LEU A 66 -1.07 -4.92 8.31
C LEU A 66 -1.72 -3.54 8.27
N ILE A 67 -2.06 -3.09 7.07
CA ILE A 67 -2.82 -1.87 6.82
C ILE A 67 -4.22 -2.24 6.33
N ILE A 68 -5.25 -1.54 6.79
CA ILE A 68 -6.61 -1.68 6.27
C ILE A 68 -6.91 -0.54 5.33
N ASN A 69 -7.54 -0.83 4.20
CA ASN A 69 -7.98 0.18 3.25
C ASN A 69 -9.35 0.76 3.65
N ASP A 70 -9.51 2.08 3.71
CA ASP A 70 -10.71 2.90 3.91
C ASP A 70 -11.47 2.70 5.25
N HIS A 71 -11.49 1.51 5.79
CA HIS A 71 -12.36 1.12 6.90
C HIS A 71 -11.69 1.24 8.28
N ALA A 72 -11.80 2.41 8.92
CA ALA A 72 -11.25 2.68 10.26
C ALA A 72 -11.83 1.75 11.35
N ASP A 73 -13.12 1.40 11.26
CA ASP A 73 -13.77 0.45 12.17
C ASP A 73 -13.21 -0.97 12.03
N VAL A 74 -12.91 -1.42 10.80
CA VAL A 74 -12.24 -2.71 10.55
C VAL A 74 -10.80 -2.67 11.07
N CYS A 75 -10.08 -1.56 10.85
CA CYS A 75 -8.73 -1.36 11.37
C CYS A 75 -8.67 -1.60 12.89
N LEU A 76 -9.60 -1.02 13.64
CA LEU A 76 -9.71 -1.23 15.08
C LEU A 76 -10.13 -2.67 15.44
N ALA A 77 -11.13 -3.21 14.74
CA ALA A 77 -11.68 -4.55 15.04
C ALA A 77 -10.66 -5.69 14.86
N VAL A 78 -9.68 -5.53 13.96
CA VAL A 78 -8.62 -6.52 13.72
C VAL A 78 -7.30 -6.16 14.42
N ASN A 79 -7.25 -5.01 15.10
CA ASN A 79 -6.03 -4.44 15.67
C ASN A 79 -4.91 -4.36 14.62
N ALA A 80 -5.23 -3.75 13.47
CA ALA A 80 -4.26 -3.51 12.40
C ALA A 80 -3.23 -2.46 12.82
N ASP A 81 -2.09 -2.45 12.13
CA ASP A 81 -0.98 -1.55 12.40
C ASP A 81 -1.21 -0.15 11.77
N GLY A 82 -2.18 -0.05 10.84
CA GLY A 82 -2.56 1.22 10.24
C GLY A 82 -3.78 1.16 9.34
N LEU A 83 -4.13 2.34 8.86
CA LEU A 83 -5.22 2.64 7.92
C LEU A 83 -4.63 3.35 6.71
N HIS A 84 -5.16 3.10 5.51
CA HIS A 84 -4.90 3.90 4.32
C HIS A 84 -6.22 4.41 3.76
N ILE A 85 -6.31 5.70 3.47
CA ILE A 85 -7.52 6.36 2.98
C ILE A 85 -7.28 7.05 1.63
N GLY A 86 -8.34 7.18 0.85
CA GLY A 86 -8.40 8.02 -0.35
C GLY A 86 -8.92 9.41 -0.04
N GLN A 87 -9.03 10.26 -1.08
CA GLN A 87 -9.48 11.65 -0.96
C GLN A 87 -10.99 11.77 -0.66
N ASP A 88 -11.77 10.77 -1.08
CA ASP A 88 -13.24 10.74 -0.91
C ASP A 88 -13.68 9.94 0.34
N ASP A 89 -12.72 9.41 1.10
CA ASP A 89 -12.97 8.67 2.34
C ASP A 89 -13.11 9.61 3.55
N LEU A 90 -12.82 9.11 4.75
CA LEU A 90 -12.74 9.94 5.95
C LEU A 90 -11.66 11.02 5.79
N SER A 91 -11.92 12.22 6.31
CA SER A 91 -10.85 13.21 6.40
C SER A 91 -9.67 12.68 7.24
N PRO A 92 -8.43 13.11 6.96
CA PRO A 92 -7.28 12.71 7.79
C PRO A 92 -7.49 12.97 9.30
N ALA A 93 -8.14 14.08 9.65
CA ALA A 93 -8.44 14.42 11.04
C ALA A 93 -9.44 13.44 11.68
N ASP A 94 -10.53 13.10 10.97
CA ASP A 94 -11.51 12.13 11.45
C ASP A 94 -10.93 10.73 11.54
N ALA A 95 -10.17 10.31 10.52
CA ALA A 95 -9.49 9.03 10.52
C ALA A 95 -8.53 8.92 11.71
N ARG A 96 -7.73 9.93 11.97
CA ARG A 96 -6.80 10.00 13.09
C ARG A 96 -7.52 9.99 14.45
N ALA A 97 -8.63 10.71 14.57
CA ALA A 97 -9.45 10.70 15.77
C ALA A 97 -10.00 9.30 16.11
N ILE A 98 -10.31 8.49 15.07
CA ILE A 98 -10.82 7.13 15.26
C ILE A 98 -9.68 6.14 15.57
N ILE A 99 -8.59 6.13 14.78
CA ILE A 99 -7.55 5.11 14.92
C ILE A 99 -6.51 5.41 16.01
N GLY A 100 -6.47 6.66 16.51
CA GLY A 100 -5.47 7.12 17.48
C GLY A 100 -4.11 7.41 16.86
N ASN A 101 -3.13 7.81 17.67
CA ASN A 101 -1.79 8.21 17.20
C ASN A 101 -0.80 7.04 17.11
N ASP A 102 -1.13 5.88 17.64
CA ASP A 102 -0.24 4.73 17.68
C ASP A 102 -0.28 3.92 16.36
N ARG A 103 -1.25 4.18 15.48
CA ARG A 103 -1.41 3.51 14.19
C ARG A 103 -0.97 4.40 13.04
N VAL A 104 -0.39 3.79 12.04
CA VAL A 104 0.03 4.49 10.81
C VAL A 104 -1.20 4.90 10.00
N LEU A 105 -1.21 6.13 9.50
CA LEU A 105 -2.22 6.65 8.58
C LEU A 105 -1.57 7.01 7.25
N GLY A 106 -1.98 6.31 6.18
CA GLY A 106 -1.58 6.61 4.81
C GLY A 106 -2.67 7.36 4.06
N LEU A 107 -2.29 8.19 3.11
CA LEU A 107 -3.20 8.94 2.23
C LEU A 107 -2.80 8.78 0.77
N SER A 108 -3.78 8.55 -0.10
CA SER A 108 -3.58 8.58 -1.56
C SER A 108 -3.45 10.03 -2.05
N VAL A 109 -2.50 10.27 -2.97
CA VAL A 109 -2.29 11.56 -3.63
C VAL A 109 -2.05 11.33 -5.12
N SER A 110 -2.76 12.08 -5.96
CA SER A 110 -2.69 11.95 -7.42
C SER A 110 -2.24 13.23 -8.14
N ASP A 111 -2.21 14.38 -7.46
CA ASP A 111 -1.81 15.65 -8.05
C ASP A 111 -1.19 16.63 -7.04
N GLU A 112 -0.79 17.82 -7.54
CA GLU A 112 -0.16 18.87 -6.73
C GLU A 112 -1.13 19.54 -5.76
N GLN A 113 -2.43 19.59 -6.08
CA GLN A 113 -3.44 20.20 -5.23
C GLN A 113 -3.70 19.33 -4.00
N GLU A 114 -3.84 18.02 -4.21
CA GLU A 114 -3.98 17.04 -3.14
C GLU A 114 -2.72 17.02 -2.25
N LEU A 115 -1.52 17.06 -2.87
CA LEU A 115 -0.27 17.11 -2.13
C LEU A 115 -0.16 18.38 -1.26
N ALA A 116 -0.58 19.53 -1.78
CA ALA A 116 -0.55 20.79 -1.04
C ALA A 116 -1.51 20.82 0.16
N GLY A 117 -2.56 19.98 0.13
CA GLY A 117 -3.52 19.82 1.24
C GLY A 117 -3.07 18.85 2.34
N VAL A 118 -1.93 18.17 2.20
CA VAL A 118 -1.47 17.17 3.16
C VAL A 118 -0.99 17.84 4.45
N ASP A 119 -1.61 17.47 5.57
CA ASP A 119 -1.12 17.78 6.92
C ASP A 119 -0.22 16.63 7.42
N SER A 120 1.09 16.83 7.37
CA SER A 120 2.07 15.84 7.81
C SER A 120 2.09 15.60 9.33
N SER A 121 1.33 16.36 10.11
CA SER A 121 1.13 16.06 11.53
C SER A 121 0.12 14.93 11.74
N LEU A 122 -0.71 14.64 10.73
CA LEU A 122 -1.74 13.61 10.76
C LEU A 122 -1.37 12.38 9.93
N ILE A 123 -0.62 12.56 8.84
CA ILE A 123 -0.31 11.55 7.83
C ILE A 123 1.12 11.05 7.97
N ASP A 124 1.29 9.73 7.99
CA ASP A 124 2.59 9.08 8.15
C ASP A 124 3.25 8.73 6.80
N HIS A 125 2.45 8.49 5.76
CA HIS A 125 2.98 8.23 4.41
C HIS A 125 1.95 8.52 3.32
N LEU A 126 2.42 8.73 2.09
CA LEU A 126 1.58 8.94 0.91
C LEU A 126 1.71 7.77 -0.07
N GLY A 127 0.58 7.38 -0.67
CA GLY A 127 0.54 6.57 -1.88
C GLY A 127 0.37 7.48 -3.09
N VAL A 128 1.44 7.69 -3.86
CA VAL A 128 1.43 8.64 -4.99
C VAL A 128 1.29 7.91 -6.31
N GLY A 129 0.24 8.25 -7.06
CA GLY A 129 -0.07 7.62 -8.35
C GLY A 129 -1.44 8.01 -8.91
N PRO A 130 -1.89 7.38 -10.01
CA PRO A 130 -1.25 6.22 -10.63
C PRO A 130 -0.02 6.61 -11.48
N ILE A 131 1.06 5.84 -11.38
CA ILE A 131 2.23 6.04 -12.24
C ILE A 131 1.84 5.80 -13.70
N TYR A 132 1.19 4.66 -13.97
CA TYR A 132 0.59 4.34 -15.26
C TYR A 132 -0.83 3.81 -15.06
N GLN A 133 -1.62 3.82 -16.14
CA GLN A 133 -2.99 3.33 -16.12
C GLN A 133 -3.09 1.94 -15.47
N THR A 134 -4.10 1.76 -14.66
CA THR A 134 -4.33 0.53 -13.89
C THR A 134 -5.79 0.10 -13.98
N SER A 135 -6.02 -1.20 -14.08
CA SER A 135 -7.36 -1.78 -14.00
C SER A 135 -7.80 -2.16 -12.58
N THR A 136 -6.88 -2.10 -11.62
CA THR A 136 -7.15 -2.54 -10.23
C THR A 136 -7.88 -1.47 -9.40
N LYS A 137 -7.78 -0.20 -9.80
CA LYS A 137 -8.52 0.93 -9.21
C LYS A 137 -9.14 1.72 -10.37
N THR A 138 -10.45 1.58 -10.56
CA THR A 138 -11.17 2.14 -11.71
C THR A 138 -11.43 3.65 -11.61
N ASP A 139 -11.34 4.21 -10.41
CA ASP A 139 -11.45 5.62 -10.03
C ASP A 139 -10.08 6.31 -9.88
N ALA A 140 -9.02 5.70 -10.37
CA ALA A 140 -7.70 6.32 -10.39
C ALA A 140 -7.69 7.54 -11.33
N GLY A 141 -7.08 8.63 -10.88
CA GLY A 141 -6.87 9.84 -11.68
C GLY A 141 -6.01 9.60 -12.93
N PRO A 142 -5.67 10.67 -13.66
CA PRO A 142 -4.78 10.57 -14.83
C PRO A 142 -3.40 10.05 -14.42
N GLU A 143 -2.75 9.33 -15.34
CA GLU A 143 -1.39 8.83 -15.10
C GLU A 143 -0.38 9.96 -14.94
N LEU A 144 0.50 9.82 -13.95
CA LEU A 144 1.55 10.79 -13.67
C LEU A 144 2.80 10.59 -14.54
N GLY A 145 3.09 9.37 -14.92
CA GLY A 145 4.42 8.98 -15.40
C GLY A 145 5.50 9.17 -14.32
N ILE A 146 6.73 8.82 -14.66
CA ILE A 146 7.87 8.99 -13.73
C ILE A 146 8.19 10.46 -13.48
N GLU A 147 8.11 11.32 -14.50
CA GLU A 147 8.34 12.76 -14.36
C GLU A 147 7.30 13.45 -13.47
N GLY A 148 6.00 13.09 -13.63
CA GLY A 148 4.94 13.61 -12.76
C GLY A 148 5.12 13.18 -11.32
N PHE A 149 5.47 11.92 -11.12
CA PHE A 149 5.80 11.41 -9.79
C PHE A 149 7.00 12.15 -9.18
N ALA A 150 8.09 12.34 -9.94
CA ALA A 150 9.28 13.05 -9.47
C ALA A 150 8.97 14.48 -8.99
N ARG A 151 8.09 15.21 -9.71
CA ARG A 151 7.65 16.55 -9.29
C ARG A 151 6.94 16.54 -7.93
N LEU A 152 6.06 15.56 -7.70
CA LEU A 152 5.35 15.40 -6.43
C LEU A 152 6.32 14.94 -5.32
N ALA A 153 7.16 13.94 -5.60
CA ALA A 153 8.12 13.41 -4.65
C ALA A 153 9.15 14.43 -4.17
N ALA A 154 9.55 15.39 -5.03
CA ALA A 154 10.45 16.46 -4.64
C ALA A 154 9.88 17.42 -3.58
N ARG A 155 8.55 17.44 -3.41
CA ARG A 155 7.81 18.30 -2.47
C ARG A 155 7.15 17.53 -1.33
N LYS A 156 7.45 16.23 -1.21
CA LYS A 156 6.81 15.35 -0.24
C LYS A 156 7.01 15.83 1.22
N PRO A 157 5.94 15.96 2.02
CA PRO A 157 6.05 16.34 3.43
C PRO A 157 6.34 15.15 4.36
N CYS A 158 6.14 13.93 3.87
CA CYS A 158 6.39 12.66 4.57
C CYS A 158 6.77 11.57 3.55
N PRO A 159 7.14 10.35 3.95
CA PRO A 159 7.52 9.27 3.04
C PRO A 159 6.46 8.96 1.98
N VAL A 160 6.91 8.68 0.73
CA VAL A 160 6.02 8.36 -0.39
C VAL A 160 6.30 6.99 -0.98
N VAL A 161 5.25 6.25 -1.31
CA VAL A 161 5.33 5.04 -2.13
C VAL A 161 4.68 5.29 -3.48
N ALA A 162 5.38 4.89 -4.55
CA ALA A 162 4.84 4.95 -5.91
C ALA A 162 3.87 3.80 -6.15
N ILE A 163 2.67 4.10 -6.68
CA ILE A 163 1.63 3.12 -6.96
C ILE A 163 1.02 3.30 -8.36
N GLY A 164 0.46 2.25 -8.91
CA GLY A 164 -0.21 2.23 -10.22
C GLY A 164 0.65 1.61 -11.32
N SER A 165 0.34 0.36 -11.65
CA SER A 165 1.04 -0.45 -12.67
C SER A 165 2.56 -0.58 -12.46
N VAL A 166 3.03 -0.45 -11.21
CA VAL A 166 4.45 -0.62 -10.88
C VAL A 166 4.86 -2.07 -11.03
N LYS A 167 5.94 -2.30 -11.80
CA LYS A 167 6.55 -3.61 -12.08
C LYS A 167 8.08 -3.50 -11.96
N PRO A 168 8.81 -4.62 -11.79
CA PRO A 168 10.26 -4.59 -11.58
C PRO A 168 11.06 -3.65 -12.50
N PRO A 169 10.83 -3.57 -13.82
CA PRO A 169 11.67 -2.73 -14.69
C PRO A 169 11.67 -1.23 -14.37
N ILE A 170 10.56 -0.71 -13.74
CA ILE A 170 10.47 0.73 -13.44
C ILE A 170 10.75 1.06 -11.98
N VAL A 171 10.99 0.05 -11.14
CA VAL A 171 11.21 0.27 -9.69
C VAL A 171 12.45 1.14 -9.47
N GLY A 172 13.55 0.83 -10.13
CA GLY A 172 14.79 1.62 -10.02
C GLY A 172 14.59 3.09 -10.40
N GLU A 173 13.87 3.36 -11.50
CA GLU A 173 13.59 4.73 -11.93
C GLU A 173 12.73 5.49 -10.90
N LEU A 174 11.71 4.84 -10.33
CA LEU A 174 10.86 5.44 -9.30
C LEU A 174 11.63 5.72 -8.01
N MET A 175 12.52 4.81 -7.60
CA MET A 175 13.38 5.04 -6.43
C MET A 175 14.32 6.23 -6.65
N HIS A 176 14.95 6.33 -7.83
CA HIS A 176 15.78 7.49 -8.19
C HIS A 176 14.96 8.79 -8.34
N ALA A 177 13.68 8.68 -8.71
CA ALA A 177 12.75 9.81 -8.76
C ALA A 177 12.26 10.28 -7.37
N GLY A 178 12.74 9.65 -6.28
CA GLY A 178 12.48 10.07 -4.90
C GLY A 178 11.43 9.24 -4.15
N ALA A 179 11.04 8.06 -4.66
CA ALA A 179 10.19 7.13 -3.90
C ALA A 179 10.95 6.58 -2.68
N ASP A 180 10.26 6.45 -1.54
CA ASP A 180 10.76 5.74 -0.37
C ASP A 180 10.45 4.23 -0.46
N GLY A 181 9.59 3.85 -1.41
CA GLY A 181 9.22 2.48 -1.72
C GLY A 181 8.20 2.40 -2.85
N VAL A 182 7.75 1.18 -3.13
CA VAL A 182 6.77 0.92 -4.18
C VAL A 182 5.60 0.11 -3.64
N ALA A 183 4.37 0.51 -4.02
CA ALA A 183 3.16 -0.24 -3.74
C ALA A 183 2.69 -0.99 -4.99
N VAL A 184 2.39 -2.27 -4.83
CA VAL A 184 2.08 -3.17 -5.95
C VAL A 184 0.86 -4.03 -5.65
N VAL A 185 0.08 -4.32 -6.69
CA VAL A 185 -1.03 -5.28 -6.66
C VAL A 185 -0.69 -6.47 -7.55
N SER A 186 -0.94 -6.36 -8.85
CA SER A 186 -0.80 -7.44 -9.82
C SER A 186 0.63 -7.90 -10.07
N ALA A 187 1.63 -7.15 -9.63
CA ALA A 187 3.02 -7.61 -9.67
C ALA A 187 3.29 -8.78 -8.71
N ILE A 188 2.42 -9.00 -7.70
CA ILE A 188 2.49 -10.13 -6.76
C ILE A 188 1.18 -10.93 -6.77
N CYS A 189 0.02 -10.25 -6.62
CA CYS A 189 -1.30 -10.90 -6.65
C CYS A 189 -1.56 -11.52 -8.03
N GLY A 190 -2.08 -12.74 -8.05
CA GLY A 190 -2.37 -13.47 -9.28
C GLY A 190 -1.16 -14.04 -10.01
N GLN A 191 0.05 -13.86 -9.50
CA GLN A 191 1.25 -14.45 -10.09
C GLN A 191 1.31 -15.97 -9.82
N LYS A 192 1.81 -16.75 -10.77
CA LYS A 192 2.00 -18.20 -10.61
C LYS A 192 2.92 -18.54 -9.43
N ASN A 193 3.87 -17.67 -9.13
CA ASN A 193 4.78 -17.79 -8.01
C ASN A 193 4.91 -16.43 -7.28
N PRO A 194 4.00 -16.14 -6.33
CA PRO A 194 4.02 -14.88 -5.58
C PRO A 194 5.31 -14.66 -4.78
N ALA A 195 5.95 -15.73 -4.29
CA ALA A 195 7.21 -15.63 -3.57
C ALA A 195 8.35 -15.13 -4.47
N ALA A 196 8.49 -15.69 -5.67
CA ALA A 196 9.51 -15.26 -6.63
C ALA A 196 9.26 -13.82 -7.09
N ALA A 197 7.99 -13.46 -7.34
CA ALA A 197 7.60 -12.10 -7.73
C ALA A 197 7.91 -11.07 -6.62
N ALA A 198 7.58 -11.39 -5.38
CA ALA A 198 7.90 -10.55 -4.23
C ALA A 198 9.41 -10.39 -4.03
N LYS A 199 10.16 -11.49 -4.11
CA LYS A 199 11.62 -11.48 -4.00
C LYS A 199 12.28 -10.58 -5.04
N ALA A 200 11.84 -10.66 -6.30
CA ALA A 200 12.36 -9.82 -7.38
C ALA A 200 12.17 -8.33 -7.10
N LEU A 201 10.99 -7.93 -6.58
CA LEU A 201 10.72 -6.54 -6.19
C LEU A 201 11.59 -6.07 -5.01
N VAL A 202 11.75 -6.91 -3.99
CA VAL A 202 12.58 -6.60 -2.82
C VAL A 202 14.05 -6.40 -3.23
N GLU A 203 14.57 -7.27 -4.11
CA GLU A 203 15.93 -7.16 -4.62
C GLU A 203 16.12 -5.93 -5.52
N GLU A 204 15.10 -5.56 -6.30
CA GLU A 204 15.15 -4.37 -7.16
C GLU A 204 15.19 -3.08 -6.32
N VAL A 205 14.31 -2.97 -5.31
CA VAL A 205 14.34 -1.83 -4.37
C VAL A 205 15.68 -1.76 -3.63
N ALA A 206 16.20 -2.89 -3.17
CA ALA A 206 17.49 -2.93 -2.48
C ALA A 206 18.65 -2.44 -3.38
N ARG A 207 18.67 -2.86 -4.66
CA ARG A 207 19.65 -2.39 -5.65
C ARG A 207 19.55 -0.90 -5.93
N ALA A 208 18.34 -0.36 -6.00
CA ALA A 208 18.14 1.06 -6.28
C ALA A 208 18.53 1.97 -5.09
N ARG A 209 18.70 1.41 -3.89
CA ARG A 209 19.13 2.12 -2.67
C ARG A 209 20.65 2.05 -2.43
N SER A 210 21.36 1.18 -3.15
CA SER A 210 22.81 1.00 -3.03
C SER A 210 23.57 1.96 -3.93
#